data_0e6421e9eb8917984bc07ba0fe3e2020
#
_entry.id   0e6421e9eb8917984bc07ba0fe3e2020
#
_cell.length_a   1.000
_cell.length_b   1.000
_cell.length_c   1.000
_cell.angle_alpha   90.00
_cell.angle_beta   90.00
_cell.angle_gamma   90.00
#
_symmetry.space_group_name_H-M   'P 1'
#
loop_
_entity.id
_entity.type
_entity.pdbx_description
1 polymer ?
#
loop_
_entity_poly.entity_id
_entity_poly.type
_entity_poly.pdbx_seq_one_letter_code
_entity_poly.pdbx_strand_id
1 'polypeptide(L)'
;MVLMKETIPLFKVFMSPTAKDKAGEVLDSGYIGQGAKVDEFEKQIGNYFGNNKVVTTNAGTSALHLALHLLKKPKPHWNEDVFQGVAFVSHHWPGIEDGDEVLATPLTCTASNWPIVANNLKIKWVDIDPTTLNMCLKDLEKKMPRKTKAILGVHWGGYPLDLDKIRDIRSKFRGKYGWAPALIEDGAHAFGSKYKGKYLGNHNNFVMNSLQAIKHITSVDGGLLYCPHDELYERAKLLRWYGIDRNPKGRTDFRCEADIEEWGFKFHMNDVCAAIGMENFKHMDRLVSRHKENAAYYDLRLQNIEGVTLLKREKGFESAFWIYSLLVDDRASFYEYMKECNIMVSQVHERNDKHSCMAEFQTKLPNLEKTIGKVVSIPVGWWVSDEQRKYIVDCIRKWK
;
A
#
# COMPACT_ATOMS: atom_id res chain seq x y z
N MET A 1 -22.68 22.10 -23.39
CA MET A 1 -21.84 22.11 -22.17
C MET A 1 -20.64 23.00 -22.48
N VAL A 2 -20.32 23.97 -21.61
CA VAL A 2 -19.09 24.77 -21.79
C VAL A 2 -17.92 23.89 -21.37
N LEU A 3 -16.96 23.68 -22.26
CA LEU A 3 -15.75 22.90 -21.95
C LEU A 3 -14.93 23.61 -20.89
N MET A 4 -14.36 22.83 -19.96
CA MET A 4 -13.36 23.37 -19.03
C MET A 4 -12.14 23.85 -19.82
N LYS A 5 -11.65 25.06 -19.50
CA LYS A 5 -10.47 25.63 -20.16
C LYS A 5 -9.16 24.90 -19.82
N GLU A 6 -9.08 24.38 -18.60
CA GLU A 6 -7.93 23.64 -18.09
C GLU A 6 -8.25 22.17 -17.94
N THR A 7 -7.25 21.32 -18.19
CA THR A 7 -7.38 19.88 -18.01
C THR A 7 -7.49 19.55 -16.52
N ILE A 8 -8.49 18.74 -16.17
CA ILE A 8 -8.62 18.18 -14.82
C ILE A 8 -7.68 16.97 -14.72
N PRO A 9 -6.56 17.05 -13.96
CA PRO A 9 -5.58 15.98 -13.91
C PRO A 9 -6.07 14.82 -13.05
N LEU A 10 -5.68 13.59 -13.41
CA LEU A 10 -5.97 12.39 -12.62
C LEU A 10 -5.29 12.41 -11.26
N PHE A 11 -4.07 12.94 -11.20
CA PHE A 11 -3.28 13.11 -9.97
C PHE A 11 -2.75 14.54 -9.85
N LYS A 12 -2.64 15.01 -8.60
CA LYS A 12 -1.98 16.27 -8.29
C LYS A 12 -1.24 16.12 -6.95
N VAL A 13 0.03 16.48 -6.95
CA VAL A 13 0.86 16.45 -5.74
C VAL A 13 0.40 17.55 -4.78
N PHE A 14 0.19 17.19 -3.51
CA PHE A 14 0.00 18.15 -2.44
C PHE A 14 1.35 18.47 -1.79
N MET A 15 1.62 19.76 -1.58
CA MET A 15 2.75 20.21 -0.82
C MET A 15 2.30 21.32 0.14
N SER A 16 2.54 21.13 1.43
CA SER A 16 2.28 22.16 2.43
C SER A 16 3.11 23.42 2.13
N PRO A 17 2.54 24.62 2.26
CA PRO A 17 3.29 25.86 2.08
C PRO A 17 4.54 25.95 2.96
N THR A 18 4.53 25.32 4.13
CA THR A 18 5.63 25.31 5.10
C THR A 18 6.67 24.23 4.86
N ALA A 19 6.41 23.27 3.96
CA ALA A 19 7.32 22.13 3.71
C ALA A 19 8.71 22.59 3.25
N LYS A 20 8.78 23.63 2.39
CA LYS A 20 10.04 24.19 1.90
C LYS A 20 10.92 24.71 3.05
N ASP A 21 10.31 25.47 3.98
CA ASP A 21 11.04 26.08 5.07
C ASP A 21 11.56 25.00 6.04
N LYS A 22 10.72 23.99 6.35
CA LYS A 22 11.11 22.88 7.23
C LYS A 22 12.18 21.97 6.62
N ALA A 23 12.14 21.75 5.32
CA ALA A 23 13.23 21.08 4.61
C ALA A 23 14.51 21.92 4.63
N GLY A 24 14.40 23.25 4.44
CA GLY A 24 15.51 24.20 4.54
C GLY A 24 16.19 24.17 5.92
N GLU A 25 15.41 24.20 7.00
CA GLU A 25 15.95 24.09 8.38
C GLU A 25 16.81 22.82 8.56
N VAL A 26 16.38 21.68 7.99
CA VAL A 26 17.15 20.43 8.05
C VAL A 26 18.44 20.53 7.22
N LEU A 27 18.36 21.10 6.01
CA LEU A 27 19.54 21.29 5.15
C LEU A 27 20.56 22.23 5.80
N ASP A 28 20.11 23.33 6.39
CA ASP A 28 20.96 24.32 7.08
C ASP A 28 21.64 23.72 8.32
N SER A 29 21.01 22.75 8.98
CA SER A 29 21.60 22.06 10.13
C SER A 29 22.80 21.17 9.79
N GLY A 30 22.92 20.74 8.53
CA GLY A 30 23.90 19.75 8.07
C GLY A 30 23.61 18.29 8.50
N TYR A 31 22.64 18.05 9.38
CA TYR A 31 22.24 16.69 9.83
C TYR A 31 21.10 16.17 8.96
N ILE A 32 21.43 15.83 7.72
CA ILE A 32 20.45 15.46 6.68
C ILE A 32 20.11 13.96 6.60
N GLY A 33 20.89 13.11 7.26
CA GLY A 33 20.66 11.66 7.29
C GLY A 33 19.41 11.29 8.10
N GLN A 34 19.27 10.01 8.46
CA GLN A 34 18.24 9.59 9.41
C GLN A 34 18.59 10.11 10.80
N GLY A 35 17.70 10.85 11.45
CA GLY A 35 17.88 11.44 12.77
C GLY A 35 16.55 11.76 13.45
N ALA A 36 16.54 12.85 14.21
CA ALA A 36 15.43 13.22 15.08
C ALA A 36 14.11 13.49 14.31
N LYS A 37 14.18 13.96 13.05
CA LYS A 37 12.96 14.21 12.26
C LYS A 37 12.28 12.92 11.83
N VAL A 38 13.04 11.88 11.54
CA VAL A 38 12.50 10.54 11.27
C VAL A 38 11.82 10.00 12.53
N ASP A 39 12.46 10.08 13.70
CA ASP A 39 11.88 9.58 14.96
C ASP A 39 10.58 10.35 15.32
N GLU A 40 10.57 11.66 15.12
CA GLU A 40 9.39 12.51 15.33
C GLU A 40 8.26 12.12 14.39
N PHE A 41 8.56 11.90 13.11
CA PHE A 41 7.56 11.53 12.10
C PHE A 41 6.95 10.15 12.39
N GLU A 42 7.79 9.15 12.72
CA GLU A 42 7.30 7.81 13.13
C GLU A 42 6.36 7.89 14.34
N LYS A 43 6.71 8.71 15.34
CA LYS A 43 5.87 8.93 16.52
C LYS A 43 4.53 9.60 16.15
N GLN A 44 4.53 10.62 15.29
CA GLN A 44 3.29 11.28 14.84
C GLN A 44 2.38 10.29 14.10
N ILE A 45 2.93 9.52 13.18
CA ILE A 45 2.21 8.49 12.42
C ILE A 45 1.66 7.42 13.36
N GLY A 46 2.49 6.88 14.26
CA GLY A 46 2.08 5.84 15.21
C GLY A 46 0.92 6.28 16.10
N ASN A 47 1.00 7.49 16.64
CA ASN A 47 -0.06 8.06 17.48
C ASN A 47 -1.37 8.23 16.69
N TYR A 48 -1.32 8.71 15.45
CA TYR A 48 -2.50 8.95 14.63
C TYR A 48 -3.22 7.64 14.24
N PHE A 49 -2.45 6.63 13.81
CA PHE A 49 -3.01 5.35 13.36
C PHE A 49 -3.26 4.36 14.51
N GLY A 50 -2.77 4.64 15.72
CA GLY A 50 -2.93 3.78 16.89
C GLY A 50 -2.03 2.54 16.85
N ASN A 51 -0.91 2.59 16.14
CA ASN A 51 0.12 1.55 16.13
C ASN A 51 1.51 2.18 16.12
N ASN A 52 2.15 2.22 17.28
CA ASN A 52 3.49 2.83 17.45
C ASN A 52 4.64 1.97 16.90
N LYS A 53 4.36 0.77 16.39
CA LYS A 53 5.33 -0.11 15.75
C LYS A 53 5.41 0.19 14.24
N VAL A 54 5.75 1.43 13.91
CA VAL A 54 5.90 1.90 12.53
C VAL A 54 7.34 2.34 12.27
N VAL A 55 7.90 1.86 11.18
CA VAL A 55 9.21 2.30 10.67
C VAL A 55 9.05 2.98 9.34
N THR A 56 9.76 4.10 9.14
CA THR A 56 9.88 4.75 7.84
C THR A 56 10.92 4.05 6.98
N THR A 57 10.71 4.10 5.68
CA THR A 57 11.66 3.63 4.66
C THR A 57 11.78 4.66 3.55
N ASN A 58 12.81 4.54 2.71
CA ASN A 58 13.03 5.43 1.57
C ASN A 58 12.03 5.25 0.42
N ALA A 59 11.24 4.18 0.43
CA ALA A 59 10.16 3.92 -0.54
C ALA A 59 9.18 2.87 0.01
N GLY A 60 7.91 2.90 -0.43
CA GLY A 60 6.94 1.84 -0.11
C GLY A 60 7.40 0.45 -0.58
N THR A 61 8.08 0.37 -1.72
CA THR A 61 8.68 -0.86 -2.23
C THR A 61 9.70 -1.46 -1.26
N SER A 62 10.54 -0.61 -0.65
CA SER A 62 11.51 -1.04 0.37
C SER A 62 10.82 -1.55 1.64
N ALA A 63 9.69 -0.95 2.02
CA ALA A 63 8.90 -1.42 3.15
C ALA A 63 8.30 -2.81 2.90
N LEU A 64 7.77 -3.09 1.69
CA LEU A 64 7.30 -4.43 1.31
C LEU A 64 8.44 -5.45 1.24
N HIS A 65 9.59 -5.04 0.70
CA HIS A 65 10.77 -5.89 0.66
C HIS A 65 11.21 -6.28 2.07
N LEU A 66 11.27 -5.30 2.97
CA LEU A 66 11.61 -5.51 4.37
C LEU A 66 10.59 -6.41 5.09
N ALA A 67 9.28 -6.21 4.86
CA ALA A 67 8.23 -7.04 5.44
C ALA A 67 8.39 -8.53 5.05
N LEU A 68 8.69 -8.81 3.78
CA LEU A 68 8.96 -10.17 3.31
C LEU A 68 10.23 -10.75 3.92
N HIS A 69 11.31 -9.96 4.01
CA HIS A 69 12.56 -10.37 4.63
C HIS A 69 12.39 -10.69 6.13
N LEU A 70 11.59 -9.90 6.85
CA LEU A 70 11.28 -10.11 8.26
C LEU A 70 10.56 -11.45 8.53
N LEU A 71 9.97 -12.08 7.53
CA LEU A 71 9.39 -13.42 7.63
C LEU A 71 10.43 -14.56 7.59
N LYS A 72 11.68 -14.28 7.19
CA LYS A 72 12.77 -15.24 7.30
C LYS A 72 13.09 -15.49 8.78
N LYS A 73 13.41 -16.75 9.13
CA LYS A 73 13.87 -17.03 10.49
C LYS A 73 15.11 -16.19 10.77
N PRO A 74 15.16 -15.51 11.91
CA PRO A 74 16.38 -14.85 12.34
C PRO A 74 17.47 -15.91 12.55
N LYS A 75 18.75 -15.51 12.46
CA LYS A 75 19.88 -16.41 12.71
C LYS A 75 19.91 -16.92 14.16
N PRO A 76 20.69 -17.96 14.48
CA PRO A 76 20.52 -18.82 15.68
C PRO A 76 20.50 -18.15 17.06
N HIS A 77 20.88 -16.87 17.15
CA HIS A 77 20.93 -16.12 18.42
C HIS A 77 19.63 -15.39 18.78
N TRP A 78 18.64 -15.36 17.87
CA TRP A 78 17.34 -14.80 18.16
C TRP A 78 16.45 -15.87 18.77
N ASN A 79 15.82 -15.53 19.88
CA ASN A 79 14.89 -16.42 20.56
C ASN A 79 13.79 -16.87 19.58
N GLU A 80 13.54 -18.18 19.48
CA GLU A 80 12.44 -18.74 18.65
C GLU A 80 11.07 -18.15 19.03
N ASP A 81 10.97 -17.54 20.20
CA ASP A 81 9.79 -16.87 20.73
C ASP A 81 9.41 -15.58 19.97
N VAL A 82 10.28 -15.01 19.13
CA VAL A 82 10.01 -13.80 18.31
C VAL A 82 8.71 -13.92 17.48
N PHE A 83 8.35 -15.14 17.11
CA PHE A 83 7.11 -15.40 16.37
C PHE A 83 5.96 -15.91 17.24
N GLN A 84 6.16 -16.18 18.53
CA GLN A 84 5.11 -16.73 19.39
C GLN A 84 3.98 -15.72 19.66
N GLY A 85 4.30 -14.43 19.75
CA GLY A 85 3.34 -13.35 19.96
C GLY A 85 2.58 -12.96 18.69
N VAL A 86 3.02 -13.38 17.50
CA VAL A 86 2.33 -13.13 16.24
C VAL A 86 1.03 -13.93 16.24
N ALA A 87 -0.12 -13.31 16.42
CA ALA A 87 -1.44 -13.96 16.58
C ALA A 87 -1.79 -14.99 15.49
N PHE A 88 -0.91 -15.16 14.52
CA PHE A 88 -1.04 -16.06 13.38
C PHE A 88 0.19 -16.95 13.16
N VAL A 89 1.26 -16.74 13.94
CA VAL A 89 2.45 -17.57 13.90
C VAL A 89 2.44 -18.42 15.18
N SER A 90 2.04 -19.67 15.04
CA SER A 90 2.12 -20.65 16.14
C SER A 90 3.59 -20.97 16.44
N HIS A 91 3.87 -21.67 17.56
CA HIS A 91 5.18 -22.26 17.91
C HIS A 91 5.85 -23.07 16.76
N HIS A 92 5.19 -23.20 15.62
CA HIS A 92 5.61 -23.99 14.46
C HIS A 92 5.76 -23.15 13.19
N TRP A 93 5.97 -21.81 13.29
CA TRP A 93 6.26 -21.02 12.10
C TRP A 93 7.55 -21.51 11.45
N PRO A 94 7.48 -22.01 10.19
CA PRO A 94 8.64 -22.62 9.56
C PRO A 94 9.67 -21.58 9.03
N GLY A 95 9.33 -20.29 9.08
CA GLY A 95 10.05 -19.26 8.33
C GLY A 95 9.68 -19.25 6.86
N ILE A 96 10.09 -18.20 6.16
CA ILE A 96 10.07 -18.12 4.70
C ILE A 96 11.48 -18.37 4.16
N GLU A 97 11.60 -19.20 3.14
CA GLU A 97 12.87 -19.59 2.53
C GLU A 97 12.85 -19.28 1.03
N ASP A 98 14.04 -19.21 0.42
CA ASP A 98 14.16 -19.00 -1.03
C ASP A 98 13.37 -20.05 -1.80
N GLY A 99 12.56 -19.62 -2.76
CA GLY A 99 11.67 -20.47 -3.54
C GLY A 99 10.29 -20.77 -2.92
N ASP A 100 10.01 -20.30 -1.71
CA ASP A 100 8.67 -20.36 -1.13
C ASP A 100 7.66 -19.47 -1.88
N GLU A 101 6.37 -19.79 -1.77
CA GLU A 101 5.32 -19.14 -2.52
C GLU A 101 4.67 -17.99 -1.72
N VAL A 102 4.47 -16.86 -2.41
CA VAL A 102 3.66 -15.73 -1.95
C VAL A 102 2.45 -15.60 -2.87
N LEU A 103 1.24 -15.64 -2.30
CA LEU A 103 0.01 -15.37 -3.01
C LEU A 103 -0.18 -13.87 -3.17
N ALA A 104 -0.31 -13.39 -4.41
CA ALA A 104 -0.45 -11.97 -4.73
C ALA A 104 -1.39 -11.75 -5.92
N THR A 105 -1.94 -10.54 -6.05
CA THR A 105 -2.73 -10.16 -7.22
C THR A 105 -1.86 -9.48 -8.28
N PRO A 106 -2.08 -9.75 -9.57
CA PRO A 106 -1.34 -9.04 -10.62
C PRO A 106 -1.89 -7.64 -10.91
N LEU A 107 -3.12 -7.31 -10.50
CA LEU A 107 -3.70 -5.98 -10.70
C LEU A 107 -3.23 -5.03 -9.60
N THR A 108 -2.07 -4.45 -9.80
CA THR A 108 -1.43 -3.47 -8.90
C THR A 108 -0.22 -2.83 -9.57
N CYS A 109 0.41 -1.87 -8.88
CA CYS A 109 1.73 -1.37 -9.25
C CYS A 109 2.76 -2.50 -9.19
N THR A 110 3.76 -2.48 -10.08
CA THR A 110 4.91 -3.40 -10.03
C THR A 110 5.63 -3.37 -8.69
N ALA A 111 5.61 -2.22 -8.00
CA ALA A 111 6.17 -2.02 -6.67
C ALA A 111 5.64 -3.00 -5.60
N SER A 112 4.42 -3.52 -5.77
CA SER A 112 3.85 -4.53 -4.85
C SER A 112 4.50 -5.91 -5.05
N ASN A 113 4.72 -6.32 -6.29
CA ASN A 113 5.10 -7.70 -6.62
C ASN A 113 6.60 -7.91 -6.83
N TRP A 114 7.35 -6.90 -7.27
CA TRP A 114 8.81 -7.01 -7.45
C TRP A 114 9.58 -7.35 -6.16
N PRO A 115 9.20 -6.85 -4.98
CA PRO A 115 9.80 -7.28 -3.71
C PRO A 115 9.72 -8.78 -3.43
N ILE A 116 8.71 -9.47 -3.96
CA ILE A 116 8.59 -10.93 -3.81
C ILE A 116 9.76 -11.61 -4.53
N VAL A 117 9.96 -11.28 -5.79
CA VAL A 117 11.04 -11.84 -6.61
C VAL A 117 12.41 -11.41 -6.08
N ALA A 118 12.55 -10.15 -5.66
CA ALA A 118 13.80 -9.64 -5.08
C ALA A 118 14.17 -10.27 -3.73
N ASN A 119 13.24 -10.96 -3.06
CA ASN A 119 13.50 -11.81 -1.89
C ASN A 119 13.74 -13.29 -2.26
N ASN A 120 13.94 -13.63 -3.54
CA ASN A 120 14.08 -14.99 -4.06
C ASN A 120 12.82 -15.86 -3.83
N LEU A 121 11.65 -15.24 -3.76
CA LEU A 121 10.38 -15.93 -3.55
C LEU A 121 9.63 -16.09 -4.88
N LYS A 122 8.70 -17.04 -4.93
CA LYS A 122 7.87 -17.31 -6.10
C LYS A 122 6.49 -16.67 -5.94
N ILE A 123 6.05 -15.99 -6.99
CA ILE A 123 4.69 -15.44 -7.03
C ILE A 123 3.71 -16.53 -7.47
N LYS A 124 2.62 -16.65 -6.74
CA LYS A 124 1.44 -17.39 -7.17
C LYS A 124 0.27 -16.45 -7.32
N TRP A 125 -0.14 -16.22 -8.55
CA TRP A 125 -1.18 -15.25 -8.84
C TRP A 125 -2.54 -15.70 -8.34
N VAL A 126 -3.21 -14.82 -7.64
CA VAL A 126 -4.61 -14.91 -7.24
C VAL A 126 -5.43 -13.95 -8.10
N ASP A 127 -6.56 -14.43 -8.63
CA ASP A 127 -7.44 -13.62 -9.45
C ASP A 127 -8.09 -12.48 -8.66
N ILE A 128 -8.70 -11.55 -9.35
CA ILE A 128 -9.42 -10.43 -8.73
C ILE A 128 -10.90 -10.73 -8.51
N ASP A 129 -11.51 -10.00 -7.59
CA ASP A 129 -12.95 -9.85 -7.51
C ASP A 129 -13.36 -8.69 -8.45
N PRO A 130 -14.11 -8.94 -9.53
CA PRO A 130 -14.47 -7.91 -10.51
C PRO A 130 -15.34 -6.80 -9.92
N THR A 131 -15.98 -7.04 -8.78
CA THR A 131 -16.84 -6.04 -8.12
C THR A 131 -16.08 -5.04 -7.26
N THR A 132 -14.87 -5.36 -6.83
CA THR A 132 -14.04 -4.52 -5.96
C THR A 132 -12.66 -4.23 -6.53
N LEU A 133 -12.20 -5.03 -7.51
CA LEU A 133 -10.83 -5.09 -8.06
C LEU A 133 -9.77 -5.55 -7.05
N ASN A 134 -10.16 -5.88 -5.84
CA ASN A 134 -9.31 -6.50 -4.84
C ASN A 134 -9.09 -7.99 -5.13
N MET A 135 -8.19 -8.63 -4.39
CA MET A 135 -7.94 -10.07 -4.46
C MET A 135 -9.23 -10.88 -4.25
N CYS A 136 -9.50 -11.83 -5.13
CA CYS A 136 -10.63 -12.77 -5.01
C CYS A 136 -10.36 -13.79 -3.90
N LEU A 137 -11.07 -13.67 -2.78
CA LEU A 137 -10.83 -14.54 -1.60
C LEU A 137 -11.24 -16.01 -1.83
N LYS A 138 -12.17 -16.27 -2.74
CA LYS A 138 -12.50 -17.66 -3.16
C LYS A 138 -11.33 -18.30 -3.92
N ASP A 139 -10.69 -17.55 -4.80
CA ASP A 139 -9.51 -18.03 -5.53
C ASP A 139 -8.28 -18.13 -4.62
N LEU A 140 -8.13 -17.20 -3.66
CA LEU A 140 -7.11 -17.25 -2.60
C LEU A 140 -7.20 -18.57 -1.83
N GLU A 141 -8.39 -18.90 -1.29
CA GLU A 141 -8.61 -20.13 -0.51
C GLU A 141 -8.29 -21.39 -1.34
N LYS A 142 -8.73 -21.42 -2.60
CA LYS A 142 -8.48 -22.53 -3.52
C LYS A 142 -7.00 -22.73 -3.85
N LYS A 143 -6.24 -21.62 -3.97
CA LYS A 143 -4.85 -21.63 -4.43
C LYS A 143 -3.80 -21.72 -3.31
N MET A 144 -4.19 -21.94 -2.06
CA MET A 144 -3.30 -21.92 -0.90
C MET A 144 -2.73 -23.32 -0.54
N PRO A 145 -1.59 -23.76 -1.14
CA PRO A 145 -0.93 -25.01 -0.77
C PRO A 145 -0.01 -24.81 0.45
N ARG A 146 0.50 -25.92 1.00
CA ARG A 146 1.43 -25.87 2.15
C ARG A 146 2.70 -25.03 1.91
N LYS A 147 3.12 -24.84 0.65
CA LYS A 147 4.28 -24.00 0.29
C LYS A 147 4.01 -22.50 0.41
N THR A 148 2.73 -22.07 0.53
CA THR A 148 2.37 -20.68 0.69
C THR A 148 2.80 -20.18 2.06
N LYS A 149 3.72 -19.23 2.10
CA LYS A 149 4.23 -18.63 3.35
C LYS A 149 3.66 -17.24 3.63
N ALA A 150 3.28 -16.50 2.58
CA ALA A 150 2.70 -15.19 2.73
C ALA A 150 1.56 -14.95 1.74
N ILE A 151 0.69 -14.03 2.12
CA ILE A 151 -0.33 -13.40 1.29
C ILE A 151 0.02 -11.93 1.23
N LEU A 152 0.26 -11.41 0.02
CA LEU A 152 0.44 -9.99 -0.22
C LEU A 152 -0.85 -9.45 -0.84
N GLY A 153 -1.65 -8.77 -0.03
CA GLY A 153 -2.95 -8.25 -0.42
C GLY A 153 -2.91 -6.75 -0.65
N VAL A 154 -3.44 -6.28 -1.78
CA VAL A 154 -3.51 -4.86 -2.13
C VAL A 154 -4.89 -4.31 -1.82
N HIS A 155 -4.96 -3.12 -1.23
CA HIS A 155 -6.20 -2.36 -1.03
C HIS A 155 -6.43 -1.45 -2.23
N TRP A 156 -7.00 -1.99 -3.31
CA TRP A 156 -7.19 -1.27 -4.57
C TRP A 156 -7.94 0.05 -4.38
N GLY A 157 -7.36 1.13 -4.90
CA GLY A 157 -7.95 2.47 -4.82
C GLY A 157 -8.17 3.00 -3.40
N GLY A 158 -7.70 2.28 -2.38
CA GLY A 158 -7.94 2.56 -0.97
C GLY A 158 -9.09 1.76 -0.36
N TYR A 159 -9.80 0.93 -1.16
CA TYR A 159 -10.88 0.09 -0.65
C TYR A 159 -10.31 -1.12 0.10
N PRO A 160 -10.60 -1.30 1.40
CA PRO A 160 -10.03 -2.37 2.20
C PRO A 160 -10.33 -3.76 1.65
N LEU A 161 -9.40 -4.69 1.84
CA LEU A 161 -9.65 -6.12 1.76
C LEU A 161 -10.57 -6.57 2.90
N ASP A 162 -11.31 -7.66 2.71
CA ASP A 162 -12.06 -8.30 3.80
C ASP A 162 -11.11 -9.07 4.72
N LEU A 163 -10.59 -8.36 5.73
CA LEU A 163 -9.59 -8.89 6.66
C LEU A 163 -10.15 -10.04 7.51
N ASP A 164 -11.45 -10.04 7.80
CA ASP A 164 -12.07 -11.13 8.55
C ASP A 164 -12.12 -12.42 7.74
N LYS A 165 -12.54 -12.34 6.48
CA LYS A 165 -12.51 -13.53 5.60
C LYS A 165 -11.09 -14.04 5.36
N ILE A 166 -10.12 -13.15 5.21
CA ILE A 166 -8.71 -13.56 5.11
C ILE A 166 -8.27 -14.26 6.39
N ARG A 167 -8.64 -13.74 7.56
CA ARG A 167 -8.37 -14.37 8.85
C ARG A 167 -8.98 -15.78 8.93
N ASP A 168 -10.22 -15.95 8.50
CA ASP A 168 -10.91 -17.23 8.51
C ASP A 168 -10.22 -18.25 7.58
N ILE A 169 -9.84 -17.84 6.37
CA ILE A 169 -9.06 -18.67 5.43
C ILE A 169 -7.72 -19.09 6.06
N ARG A 170 -7.00 -18.15 6.67
CA ARG A 170 -5.73 -18.43 7.37
C ARG A 170 -5.93 -19.36 8.57
N SER A 171 -7.04 -19.23 9.28
CA SER A 171 -7.38 -20.11 10.42
C SER A 171 -7.65 -21.55 9.98
N LYS A 172 -8.36 -21.74 8.85
CA LYS A 172 -8.54 -23.07 8.25
C LYS A 172 -7.21 -23.69 7.84
N PHE A 173 -6.33 -22.90 7.22
CA PHE A 173 -4.99 -23.34 6.84
C PHE A 173 -4.17 -23.77 8.08
N ARG A 174 -4.23 -22.97 9.17
CA ARG A 174 -3.57 -23.30 10.42
C ARG A 174 -4.09 -24.60 11.03
N GLY A 175 -5.40 -24.82 11.02
CA GLY A 175 -5.99 -26.09 11.47
C GLY A 175 -5.47 -27.29 10.70
N LYS A 176 -5.16 -27.12 9.41
CA LYS A 176 -4.65 -28.21 8.54
C LYS A 176 -3.14 -28.46 8.65
N TYR A 177 -2.33 -27.41 8.84
CA TYR A 177 -0.87 -27.48 8.72
C TYR A 177 -0.10 -27.07 9.98
N GLY A 178 -0.79 -26.63 11.04
CA GLY A 178 -0.21 -26.22 12.32
C GLY A 178 0.28 -24.75 12.36
N TRP A 179 0.34 -24.04 11.20
CA TRP A 179 0.76 -22.66 11.07
C TRP A 179 -0.07 -21.95 9.97
N ALA A 180 0.00 -20.64 9.89
CA ALA A 180 -0.73 -19.86 8.87
C ALA A 180 0.20 -18.94 8.09
N PRO A 181 -0.04 -18.71 6.78
CA PRO A 181 0.72 -17.73 6.00
C PRO A 181 0.62 -16.33 6.61
N ALA A 182 1.71 -15.56 6.61
CA ALA A 182 1.67 -14.17 7.02
C ALA A 182 0.78 -13.34 6.08
N LEU A 183 0.11 -12.30 6.60
CA LEU A 183 -0.58 -11.30 5.78
C LEU A 183 0.28 -10.04 5.74
N ILE A 184 0.62 -9.62 4.53
CA ILE A 184 1.23 -8.33 4.23
C ILE A 184 0.21 -7.53 3.43
N GLU A 185 -0.18 -6.37 3.93
CA GLU A 185 -1.15 -5.48 3.32
C GLU A 185 -0.43 -4.36 2.59
N ASP A 186 -0.59 -4.29 1.27
CA ASP A 186 -0.16 -3.15 0.49
C ASP A 186 -1.23 -2.05 0.57
N GLY A 187 -0.97 -1.09 1.43
CA GLY A 187 -1.79 0.09 1.68
C GLY A 187 -1.33 1.34 0.91
N ALA A 188 -0.52 1.19 -0.17
CA ALA A 188 -0.04 2.33 -0.95
C ALA A 188 -1.16 3.23 -1.51
N HIS A 189 -2.36 2.71 -1.66
CA HIS A 189 -3.57 3.44 -2.04
C HIS A 189 -4.50 3.75 -0.86
N ALA A 190 -4.16 3.32 0.35
CA ALA A 190 -5.11 3.22 1.46
C ALA A 190 -4.73 4.03 2.70
N PHE A 191 -3.87 5.04 2.54
CA PHE A 191 -3.50 5.92 3.64
C PHE A 191 -4.75 6.65 4.18
N GLY A 192 -5.15 6.34 5.42
CA GLY A 192 -6.40 6.84 6.03
C GLY A 192 -7.64 6.00 5.79
N SER A 193 -7.52 4.85 5.12
CA SER A 193 -8.61 3.87 5.01
C SER A 193 -8.84 3.14 6.33
N LYS A 194 -10.08 2.71 6.56
CA LYS A 194 -10.45 1.96 7.76
C LYS A 194 -11.21 0.68 7.40
N TYR A 195 -10.94 -0.36 8.15
CA TYR A 195 -11.73 -1.59 8.16
C TYR A 195 -12.41 -1.74 9.51
N LYS A 196 -13.75 -1.80 9.51
CA LYS A 196 -14.59 -1.89 10.71
C LYS A 196 -14.22 -0.85 11.79
N GLY A 197 -14.04 0.40 11.34
CA GLY A 197 -13.78 1.56 12.20
C GLY A 197 -12.32 1.74 12.66
N LYS A 198 -11.42 0.77 12.40
CA LYS A 198 -10.00 0.87 12.71
C LYS A 198 -9.18 1.17 11.46
N TYR A 199 -8.20 2.06 11.57
CA TYR A 199 -7.26 2.31 10.49
C TYR A 199 -6.53 1.04 10.06
N LEU A 200 -6.28 0.89 8.75
CA LEU A 200 -5.33 -0.09 8.25
C LEU A 200 -3.95 0.24 8.85
N GLY A 201 -3.21 -0.76 9.26
CA GLY A 201 -2.02 -0.62 10.13
C GLY A 201 -2.29 -0.93 11.61
N ASN A 202 -3.56 -1.02 12.04
CA ASN A 202 -3.92 -1.34 13.42
C ASN A 202 -4.76 -2.65 13.54
N HIS A 203 -4.43 -3.64 12.68
CA HIS A 203 -5.09 -4.96 12.65
C HIS A 203 -4.12 -6.13 12.90
N ASN A 204 -2.94 -5.84 13.48
CA ASN A 204 -1.91 -6.83 13.79
C ASN A 204 -1.40 -7.62 12.58
N ASN A 205 -1.30 -6.96 11.43
CA ASN A 205 -0.64 -7.46 10.23
C ASN A 205 0.51 -6.53 9.85
N PHE A 206 1.40 -6.97 8.96
CA PHE A 206 2.25 -6.02 8.27
C PHE A 206 1.41 -5.18 7.34
N VAL A 207 1.54 -3.85 7.43
CA VAL A 207 0.90 -2.92 6.50
C VAL A 207 1.94 -1.94 5.98
N MET A 208 2.01 -1.78 4.66
CA MET A 208 2.82 -0.76 4.03
C MET A 208 1.95 0.41 3.58
N ASN A 209 2.42 1.63 3.78
CA ASN A 209 1.91 2.81 3.07
C ASN A 209 3.02 3.49 2.28
N SER A 210 2.67 4.02 1.11
CA SER A 210 3.59 4.79 0.26
C SER A 210 3.45 6.29 0.52
N LEU A 211 4.57 6.98 0.59
CA LEU A 211 4.67 8.44 0.67
C LEU A 211 5.29 9.04 -0.60
N GLN A 212 5.17 8.30 -1.73
CA GLN A 212 5.60 8.77 -3.05
C GLN A 212 4.76 9.98 -3.49
N ALA A 213 5.29 10.81 -4.38
CA ALA A 213 4.78 12.12 -4.76
C ALA A 213 3.27 12.22 -4.99
N ILE A 214 2.64 11.26 -5.67
CA ILE A 214 1.21 11.30 -6.04
C ILE A 214 0.28 10.66 -5.01
N LYS A 215 0.79 10.22 -3.84
CA LYS A 215 -0.04 9.63 -2.79
C LYS A 215 -0.80 10.71 -1.99
N HIS A 216 -1.74 10.30 -1.12
CA HIS A 216 -2.52 11.25 -0.30
C HIS A 216 -1.61 12.21 0.48
N ILE A 217 -0.55 11.68 1.05
CA ILE A 217 0.51 12.42 1.73
C ILE A 217 1.83 12.00 1.10
N THR A 218 2.68 12.97 0.81
CA THR A 218 4.00 12.71 0.27
C THR A 218 5.11 13.20 1.19
N SER A 219 6.22 12.48 1.19
CA SER A 219 7.52 12.92 1.72
C SER A 219 8.55 13.08 0.57
N VAL A 220 8.08 13.46 -0.62
CA VAL A 220 8.76 13.41 -1.93
C VAL A 220 8.83 11.97 -2.41
N ASP A 221 9.56 11.13 -1.71
CA ASP A 221 9.52 9.68 -1.76
C ASP A 221 9.62 9.12 -0.34
N GLY A 222 9.12 7.93 -0.12
CA GLY A 222 9.13 7.29 1.20
C GLY A 222 8.11 6.18 1.32
N GLY A 223 8.24 5.45 2.42
CA GLY A 223 7.32 4.39 2.80
C GLY A 223 7.21 4.28 4.32
N LEU A 224 6.13 3.65 4.75
CA LEU A 224 5.87 3.29 6.13
C LEU A 224 5.65 1.78 6.19
N LEU A 225 6.22 1.11 7.18
CA LEU A 225 5.94 -0.27 7.51
C LEU A 225 5.43 -0.36 8.93
N TYR A 226 4.15 -0.70 9.09
CA TYR A 226 3.58 -1.06 10.38
C TYR A 226 3.88 -2.53 10.66
N CYS A 227 4.48 -2.78 11.80
CA CYS A 227 4.80 -4.13 12.26
C CYS A 227 3.73 -4.66 13.22
N PRO A 228 3.41 -5.96 13.15
CA PRO A 228 2.38 -6.55 14.03
C PRO A 228 2.86 -6.69 15.49
N HIS A 229 4.17 -6.82 15.75
CA HIS A 229 4.77 -7.12 17.04
C HIS A 229 6.04 -6.31 17.30
N ASP A 230 6.39 -6.16 18.57
CA ASP A 230 7.54 -5.36 19.00
C ASP A 230 8.87 -5.95 18.50
N GLU A 231 9.03 -7.26 18.52
CA GLU A 231 10.25 -7.93 18.06
C GLU A 231 10.49 -7.72 16.56
N LEU A 232 9.43 -7.80 15.76
CA LEU A 232 9.53 -7.53 14.32
C LEU A 232 9.78 -6.05 14.04
N TYR A 233 9.25 -5.16 14.87
CA TYR A 233 9.52 -3.73 14.80
C TYR A 233 10.99 -3.42 15.12
N GLU A 234 11.53 -3.96 16.23
CA GLU A 234 12.94 -3.73 16.58
C GLU A 234 13.87 -4.31 15.50
N ARG A 235 13.59 -5.52 14.99
CA ARG A 235 14.34 -6.10 13.90
C ARG A 235 14.25 -5.24 12.61
N ALA A 236 13.07 -4.69 12.30
CA ALA A 236 12.89 -3.81 11.15
C ALA A 236 13.74 -2.52 11.26
N LYS A 237 13.87 -1.94 12.45
CA LYS A 237 14.73 -0.77 12.72
C LYS A 237 16.20 -1.05 12.41
N LEU A 238 16.70 -2.22 12.79
CA LEU A 238 18.06 -2.64 12.49
C LEU A 238 18.23 -2.89 10.98
N LEU A 239 17.36 -3.72 10.41
CA LEU A 239 17.52 -4.19 9.02
C LEU A 239 17.32 -3.09 7.98
N ARG A 240 16.52 -2.06 8.24
CA ARG A 240 16.41 -0.90 7.33
C ARG A 240 17.71 -0.11 7.22
N TRP A 241 18.65 -0.30 8.16
CA TRP A 241 19.97 0.32 8.19
C TRP A 241 21.06 -0.73 8.37
N TYR A 242 21.29 -1.58 7.38
CA TYR A 242 22.36 -2.58 7.30
C TYR A 242 22.39 -3.63 8.42
N GLY A 243 21.44 -3.67 9.36
CA GLY A 243 21.49 -4.47 10.57
C GLY A 243 22.22 -3.79 11.73
N ILE A 244 22.61 -2.52 11.57
CA ILE A 244 23.40 -1.77 12.55
C ILE A 244 22.47 -1.18 13.63
N ASP A 245 22.78 -1.46 14.91
CA ASP A 245 22.20 -0.71 16.02
C ASP A 245 22.84 0.67 16.10
N ARG A 246 22.06 1.71 15.82
CA ARG A 246 22.51 3.11 15.83
C ARG A 246 22.55 3.74 17.21
N ASN A 247 21.92 3.12 18.22
CA ASN A 247 21.85 3.61 19.59
C ASN A 247 22.42 2.63 20.62
N PRO A 248 23.61 2.06 20.41
CA PRO A 248 24.15 1.07 21.32
C PRO A 248 24.55 1.73 22.65
N LYS A 249 24.07 1.17 23.75
CA LYS A 249 24.46 1.62 25.08
C LYS A 249 25.98 1.43 25.27
N GLY A 250 26.68 2.46 25.78
CA GLY A 250 28.10 2.39 26.14
C GLY A 250 29.09 2.58 25.01
N ARG A 251 28.66 2.99 23.80
CA ARG A 251 29.60 3.34 22.70
C ARG A 251 30.29 4.67 22.94
N THR A 252 31.59 4.64 22.76
CA THR A 252 32.46 5.85 22.78
C THR A 252 32.84 6.32 21.37
N ASP A 253 32.81 5.44 20.38
CA ASP A 253 33.09 5.75 18.99
C ASP A 253 31.87 5.43 18.09
N PHE A 254 31.28 6.45 17.50
CA PHE A 254 30.09 6.34 16.66
C PHE A 254 30.36 5.74 15.25
N ARG A 255 31.64 5.62 14.86
CA ARG A 255 32.04 5.07 13.56
C ARG A 255 32.41 3.60 13.62
N CYS A 256 32.53 3.01 14.82
CA CYS A 256 32.78 1.60 14.99
C CYS A 256 31.46 0.86 15.16
N GLU A 257 31.14 0.00 14.22
CA GLU A 257 30.01 -0.92 14.35
C GLU A 257 30.33 -1.97 15.42
N ALA A 258 29.32 -2.35 16.20
CA ALA A 258 29.33 -3.60 16.94
C ALA A 258 29.19 -4.78 15.97
N ASP A 259 29.20 -5.99 16.49
CA ASP A 259 28.87 -7.17 15.69
C ASP A 259 27.46 -7.00 15.06
N ILE A 260 27.35 -7.30 13.77
CA ILE A 260 26.11 -7.28 13.00
C ILE A 260 25.65 -8.72 12.86
N GLU A 261 24.69 -9.11 13.72
CA GLU A 261 24.18 -10.50 13.75
C GLU A 261 23.41 -10.87 12.47
N GLU A 262 22.69 -9.89 11.89
CA GLU A 262 21.91 -10.03 10.65
C GLU A 262 22.18 -8.86 9.71
N TRP A 263 22.64 -9.13 8.49
CA TRP A 263 22.83 -8.09 7.48
C TRP A 263 21.47 -7.52 7.03
N GLY A 264 21.42 -6.21 6.81
CA GLY A 264 20.23 -5.50 6.40
C GLY A 264 20.44 -4.65 5.13
N PHE A 265 19.59 -3.66 4.94
CA PHE A 265 19.45 -2.89 3.71
C PHE A 265 19.72 -1.40 3.95
N LYS A 266 19.96 -0.65 2.89
CA LYS A 266 19.93 0.81 2.93
C LYS A 266 18.54 1.34 2.55
N PHE A 267 17.57 1.08 3.41
CA PHE A 267 16.16 1.41 3.19
C PHE A 267 15.63 2.55 4.08
N HIS A 268 16.45 3.13 4.93
CA HIS A 268 16.03 4.18 5.85
C HIS A 268 15.61 5.47 5.13
N MET A 269 14.65 6.17 5.70
CA MET A 269 14.30 7.55 5.33
C MET A 269 15.34 8.53 5.89
N ASN A 270 15.50 9.68 5.26
CA ASN A 270 16.32 10.79 5.75
C ASN A 270 15.44 11.89 6.39
N ASP A 271 16.08 12.78 7.18
CA ASP A 271 15.37 13.82 7.92
C ASP A 271 14.75 14.90 7.02
N VAL A 272 15.28 15.14 5.82
CA VAL A 272 14.68 16.08 4.85
C VAL A 272 13.32 15.56 4.38
N CYS A 273 13.26 14.29 3.97
CA CYS A 273 12.00 13.65 3.58
C CYS A 273 11.01 13.57 4.75
N ALA A 274 11.49 13.25 5.96
CA ALA A 274 10.66 13.21 7.16
C ALA A 274 10.06 14.59 7.48
N ALA A 275 10.84 15.66 7.41
CA ALA A 275 10.37 17.04 7.65
C ALA A 275 9.26 17.43 6.65
N ILE A 276 9.43 17.14 5.37
CA ILE A 276 8.40 17.37 4.35
C ILE A 276 7.16 16.53 4.64
N GLY A 277 7.34 15.25 4.98
CA GLY A 277 6.27 14.34 5.31
C GLY A 277 5.43 14.82 6.50
N MET A 278 6.08 15.29 7.56
CA MET A 278 5.41 15.86 8.75
C MET A 278 4.56 17.08 8.40
N GLU A 279 5.10 18.00 7.59
CA GLU A 279 4.35 19.20 7.20
C GLU A 279 3.12 18.86 6.34
N ASN A 280 3.26 17.92 5.42
CA ASN A 280 2.14 17.44 4.61
C ASN A 280 1.11 16.68 5.47
N PHE A 281 1.57 15.90 6.45
CA PHE A 281 0.73 15.10 7.31
C PHE A 281 -0.26 15.93 8.16
N LYS A 282 0.09 17.17 8.52
CA LYS A 282 -0.81 18.12 9.20
C LYS A 282 -2.11 18.36 8.42
N HIS A 283 -2.13 18.11 7.13
CA HIS A 283 -3.26 18.30 6.24
C HIS A 283 -4.06 17.02 5.92
N MET A 284 -3.63 15.88 6.48
CA MET A 284 -4.14 14.54 6.18
C MET A 284 -5.67 14.47 6.19
N ASP A 285 -6.30 14.87 7.29
CA ASP A 285 -7.77 14.77 7.46
C ASP A 285 -8.51 15.56 6.39
N ARG A 286 -8.09 16.79 6.13
CA ARG A 286 -8.68 17.63 5.10
C ARG A 286 -8.57 17.02 3.70
N LEU A 287 -7.39 16.49 3.38
CA LEU A 287 -7.13 15.90 2.05
C LEU A 287 -7.98 14.64 1.86
N VAL A 288 -7.95 13.71 2.81
CA VAL A 288 -8.71 12.47 2.73
C VAL A 288 -10.21 12.72 2.77
N SER A 289 -10.70 13.68 3.59
CA SER A 289 -12.12 14.07 3.60
C SER A 289 -12.57 14.52 2.22
N ARG A 290 -11.78 15.36 1.55
CA ARG A 290 -12.11 15.81 0.19
C ARG A 290 -12.17 14.67 -0.84
N HIS A 291 -11.27 13.71 -0.78
CA HIS A 291 -11.35 12.50 -1.61
C HIS A 291 -12.66 11.73 -1.36
N LYS A 292 -13.01 11.52 -0.09
CA LYS A 292 -14.26 10.84 0.31
C LYS A 292 -15.52 11.58 -0.13
N GLU A 293 -15.54 12.91 0.01
CA GLU A 293 -16.66 13.75 -0.44
C GLU A 293 -16.89 13.66 -1.95
N ASN A 294 -15.80 13.75 -2.73
CA ASN A 294 -15.87 13.60 -4.18
C ASN A 294 -16.35 12.21 -4.58
N ALA A 295 -15.82 11.17 -3.93
CA ALA A 295 -16.23 9.78 -4.18
C ALA A 295 -17.71 9.55 -3.85
N ALA A 296 -18.19 10.03 -2.70
CA ALA A 296 -19.60 9.93 -2.32
C ALA A 296 -20.52 10.64 -3.33
N TYR A 297 -20.10 11.79 -3.85
CA TYR A 297 -20.81 12.47 -4.92
C TYR A 297 -20.91 11.62 -6.19
N TYR A 298 -19.81 10.96 -6.58
CA TYR A 298 -19.77 10.04 -7.73
C TYR A 298 -20.65 8.80 -7.48
N ASP A 299 -20.53 8.17 -6.32
CA ASP A 299 -21.35 7.01 -5.95
C ASP A 299 -22.86 7.31 -6.07
N LEU A 300 -23.28 8.54 -5.70
CA LEU A 300 -24.69 8.96 -5.81
C LEU A 300 -25.09 9.30 -7.26
N ARG A 301 -24.22 9.93 -8.03
CA ARG A 301 -24.57 10.55 -9.32
C ARG A 301 -24.28 9.70 -10.53
N LEU A 302 -23.43 8.67 -10.43
CA LEU A 302 -23.07 7.79 -11.53
C LEU A 302 -23.82 6.45 -11.50
N GLN A 303 -24.84 6.30 -10.66
CA GLN A 303 -25.68 5.12 -10.64
C GLN A 303 -26.56 5.04 -11.91
N ASN A 304 -26.75 3.81 -12.38
CA ASN A 304 -27.67 3.50 -13.50
C ASN A 304 -27.35 4.25 -14.81
N ILE A 305 -26.09 4.52 -15.06
CA ILE A 305 -25.64 5.03 -16.36
C ILE A 305 -25.32 3.82 -17.25
N GLU A 306 -25.93 3.77 -18.44
CA GLU A 306 -25.68 2.72 -19.42
C GLU A 306 -24.19 2.65 -19.77
N GLY A 307 -23.62 1.45 -19.84
CA GLY A 307 -22.20 1.24 -20.13
C GLY A 307 -21.23 1.56 -18.98
N VAL A 308 -21.73 1.99 -17.81
CA VAL A 308 -20.91 2.32 -16.63
C VAL A 308 -21.32 1.45 -15.44
N THR A 309 -20.36 0.75 -14.83
CA THR A 309 -20.58 -0.05 -13.62
C THR A 309 -19.71 0.48 -12.49
N LEU A 310 -20.34 0.83 -11.37
CA LEU A 310 -19.64 1.25 -10.15
C LEU A 310 -19.14 0.05 -9.38
N LEU A 311 -17.99 0.20 -8.73
CA LEU A 311 -17.47 -0.82 -7.83
C LEU A 311 -18.29 -0.89 -6.54
N LYS A 312 -18.34 -2.09 -5.96
CA LYS A 312 -19.07 -2.37 -4.73
C LYS A 312 -18.52 -1.57 -3.54
N ARG A 313 -19.44 -1.06 -2.71
CA ARG A 313 -19.15 -0.44 -1.42
C ARG A 313 -19.95 -1.15 -0.33
N GLU A 314 -19.28 -1.60 0.71
CA GLU A 314 -19.92 -2.29 1.84
C GLU A 314 -19.72 -1.50 3.13
N LYS A 315 -20.69 -1.60 4.04
CA LYS A 315 -20.58 -0.99 5.37
C LYS A 315 -19.40 -1.58 6.14
N GLY A 316 -18.60 -0.73 6.77
CA GLY A 316 -17.40 -1.12 7.49
C GLY A 316 -16.12 -1.18 6.65
N PHE A 317 -16.22 -0.92 5.33
CA PHE A 317 -15.09 -0.82 4.41
C PHE A 317 -14.92 0.64 3.98
N GLU A 318 -14.18 1.42 4.76
CA GLU A 318 -14.02 2.85 4.53
C GLU A 318 -12.78 3.13 3.68
N SER A 319 -12.99 3.42 2.39
CA SER A 319 -11.91 3.80 1.47
C SER A 319 -11.45 5.23 1.69
N ALA A 320 -10.14 5.48 1.56
CA ALA A 320 -9.57 6.82 1.44
C ALA A 320 -9.61 7.35 0.00
N PHE A 321 -10.00 6.53 -0.98
CA PHE A 321 -10.18 6.89 -2.39
C PHE A 321 -8.96 7.60 -3.01
N TRP A 322 -7.77 6.96 -2.95
CA TRP A 322 -6.62 7.46 -3.70
C TRP A 322 -6.94 7.64 -5.19
N ILE A 323 -7.70 6.71 -5.74
CA ILE A 323 -8.35 6.77 -7.05
C ILE A 323 -9.82 6.36 -6.93
N TYR A 324 -10.65 6.85 -7.83
CA TYR A 324 -12.02 6.39 -8.00
C TYR A 324 -12.11 5.58 -9.27
N SER A 325 -12.19 4.26 -9.14
CA SER A 325 -12.28 3.34 -10.27
C SER A 325 -13.73 2.95 -10.53
N LEU A 326 -14.05 2.76 -11.80
CA LEU A 326 -15.30 2.23 -12.34
C LEU A 326 -15.00 1.33 -13.55
N LEU A 327 -15.99 0.60 -14.02
CA LEU A 327 -15.89 -0.22 -15.22
C LEU A 327 -16.74 0.43 -16.31
N VAL A 328 -16.19 0.49 -17.53
CA VAL A 328 -16.88 0.98 -18.73
C VAL A 328 -16.89 -0.11 -19.79
N ASP A 329 -17.99 -0.23 -20.55
CA ASP A 329 -18.10 -1.27 -21.56
C ASP A 329 -17.16 -1.05 -22.74
N ASP A 330 -16.98 0.20 -23.18
CA ASP A 330 -16.01 0.59 -24.22
C ASP A 330 -15.00 1.61 -23.66
N ARG A 331 -13.88 1.09 -23.18
CA ARG A 331 -12.83 1.94 -22.59
C ARG A 331 -12.15 2.84 -23.62
N ALA A 332 -12.01 2.38 -24.84
CA ALA A 332 -11.34 3.19 -25.89
C ALA A 332 -12.16 4.43 -26.22
N SER A 333 -13.45 4.26 -26.51
CA SER A 333 -14.39 5.37 -26.72
C SER A 333 -14.46 6.29 -25.51
N PHE A 334 -14.52 5.72 -24.30
CA PHE A 334 -14.56 6.51 -23.06
C PHE A 334 -13.30 7.39 -22.89
N TYR A 335 -12.12 6.87 -23.19
CA TYR A 335 -10.86 7.61 -23.07
C TYR A 335 -10.82 8.81 -24.03
N GLU A 336 -11.17 8.60 -25.30
CA GLU A 336 -11.19 9.69 -26.30
C GLU A 336 -12.21 10.77 -25.91
N TYR A 337 -13.42 10.36 -25.52
CA TYR A 337 -14.46 11.30 -25.09
C TYR A 337 -14.05 12.12 -23.86
N MET A 338 -13.49 11.48 -22.83
CA MET A 338 -13.05 12.18 -21.62
C MET A 338 -11.86 13.12 -21.91
N LYS A 339 -10.99 12.76 -22.84
CA LYS A 339 -9.91 13.62 -23.32
C LYS A 339 -10.45 14.85 -24.03
N GLU A 340 -11.46 14.71 -24.90
CA GLU A 340 -12.17 15.84 -25.52
C GLU A 340 -12.83 16.74 -24.48
N CYS A 341 -13.27 16.19 -23.36
CA CYS A 341 -13.78 16.95 -22.22
C CYS A 341 -12.69 17.56 -21.32
N ASN A 342 -11.41 17.50 -21.68
CA ASN A 342 -10.28 17.93 -20.85
C ASN A 342 -10.23 17.25 -19.47
N ILE A 343 -10.57 15.96 -19.38
CA ILE A 343 -10.52 15.16 -18.15
C ILE A 343 -9.53 14.01 -18.35
N MET A 344 -8.48 13.96 -17.51
CA MET A 344 -7.52 12.86 -17.54
C MET A 344 -8.11 11.63 -16.86
N VAL A 345 -8.13 10.50 -17.56
CA VAL A 345 -8.55 9.20 -17.05
C VAL A 345 -7.50 8.14 -17.37
N SER A 346 -7.43 7.06 -16.60
CA SER A 346 -6.44 6.00 -16.82
C SER A 346 -6.88 4.69 -16.18
N GLN A 347 -6.38 3.56 -16.68
CA GLN A 347 -6.40 2.28 -15.98
C GLN A 347 -5.50 2.30 -14.72
N VAL A 348 -4.54 3.21 -14.64
CA VAL A 348 -3.52 3.45 -13.61
C VAL A 348 -2.42 2.39 -13.59
N HIS A 349 -2.77 1.12 -13.47
CA HIS A 349 -1.79 0.03 -13.43
C HIS A 349 -2.10 -1.03 -14.50
N GLU A 350 -1.06 -1.44 -15.22
CA GLU A 350 -1.14 -2.65 -16.05
C GLU A 350 -1.05 -3.90 -15.15
N ARG A 351 -1.58 -5.01 -15.62
CA ARG A 351 -1.47 -6.28 -14.91
C ARG A 351 -0.02 -6.81 -14.94
N ASN A 352 0.52 -7.14 -13.78
CA ASN A 352 1.93 -7.50 -13.64
C ASN A 352 2.31 -8.84 -14.27
N ASP A 353 1.38 -9.79 -14.36
CA ASP A 353 1.60 -11.12 -14.94
C ASP A 353 1.86 -11.11 -16.46
N LYS A 354 1.60 -9.98 -17.14
CA LYS A 354 1.92 -9.80 -18.57
C LYS A 354 3.37 -9.43 -18.86
N HIS A 355 4.10 -8.94 -17.87
CA HIS A 355 5.48 -8.55 -18.09
C HIS A 355 6.35 -9.77 -18.39
N SER A 356 7.25 -9.68 -19.37
CA SER A 356 8.10 -10.80 -19.78
C SER A 356 8.95 -11.38 -18.65
N CYS A 357 9.36 -10.53 -17.70
CA CYS A 357 10.08 -10.97 -16.48
C CYS A 357 9.24 -11.82 -15.53
N MET A 358 7.91 -11.91 -15.73
CA MET A 358 6.97 -12.70 -14.95
C MET A 358 6.45 -13.93 -15.71
N ALA A 359 7.01 -14.25 -16.86
CA ALA A 359 6.53 -15.32 -17.74
C ALA A 359 6.46 -16.68 -17.04
N GLU A 360 7.42 -16.99 -16.15
CA GLU A 360 7.44 -18.24 -15.39
C GLU A 360 6.29 -18.42 -14.40
N PHE A 361 5.65 -17.31 -13.97
CA PHE A 361 4.54 -17.31 -13.00
C PHE A 361 3.16 -17.22 -13.65
N GLN A 362 3.06 -17.21 -14.98
CA GLN A 362 1.79 -17.04 -15.67
C GLN A 362 0.79 -18.14 -15.33
N THR A 363 -0.47 -17.73 -15.15
CA THR A 363 -1.60 -18.62 -14.89
C THR A 363 -2.90 -18.02 -15.44
N LYS A 364 -3.95 -18.83 -15.55
CA LYS A 364 -5.28 -18.35 -15.97
C LYS A 364 -5.93 -17.53 -14.85
N LEU A 365 -6.40 -16.34 -15.18
CA LEU A 365 -7.04 -15.38 -14.29
C LEU A 365 -8.33 -14.85 -14.94
N PRO A 366 -9.39 -15.69 -15.02
CA PRO A 366 -10.56 -15.41 -15.86
C PRO A 366 -11.32 -14.15 -15.48
N ASN A 367 -11.36 -13.77 -14.19
CA ASN A 367 -12.00 -12.53 -13.77
C ASN A 367 -11.19 -11.32 -14.23
N LEU A 368 -9.87 -11.35 -14.04
CA LEU A 368 -8.99 -10.29 -14.49
C LEU A 368 -9.04 -10.13 -16.02
N GLU A 369 -8.99 -11.24 -16.77
CA GLU A 369 -9.03 -11.23 -18.22
C GLU A 369 -10.31 -10.56 -18.77
N LYS A 370 -11.46 -10.83 -18.13
CA LYS A 370 -12.75 -10.23 -18.50
C LYS A 370 -12.90 -8.77 -18.07
N THR A 371 -12.20 -8.36 -17.01
CA THR A 371 -12.44 -7.08 -16.34
C THR A 371 -11.43 -5.99 -16.73
N ILE A 372 -10.17 -6.36 -16.95
CA ILE A 372 -9.08 -5.40 -17.11
C ILE A 372 -9.29 -4.41 -18.27
N GLY A 373 -9.90 -4.86 -19.37
CA GLY A 373 -10.24 -4.02 -20.51
C GLY A 373 -11.30 -2.95 -20.22
N LYS A 374 -12.00 -3.06 -19.09
CA LYS A 374 -13.09 -2.16 -18.68
C LYS A 374 -12.69 -1.19 -17.57
N VAL A 375 -11.57 -1.42 -16.88
CA VAL A 375 -11.15 -0.62 -15.73
C VAL A 375 -10.73 0.78 -16.15
N VAL A 376 -11.35 1.77 -15.52
CA VAL A 376 -11.01 3.21 -15.67
C VAL A 376 -11.01 3.85 -14.29
N SER A 377 -10.07 4.75 -14.05
CA SER A 377 -10.06 5.63 -12.88
C SER A 377 -10.21 7.08 -13.31
N ILE A 378 -11.03 7.83 -12.58
CA ILE A 378 -11.34 9.23 -12.81
C ILE A 378 -10.79 10.11 -11.68
N PRO A 379 -10.58 11.43 -11.90
CA PRO A 379 -10.09 12.34 -10.87
C PRO A 379 -11.04 12.39 -9.65
N VAL A 380 -10.49 12.23 -8.44
CA VAL A 380 -11.27 12.22 -7.20
C VAL A 380 -10.62 13.03 -6.07
N GLY A 381 -9.39 13.48 -6.28
CA GLY A 381 -8.54 14.00 -5.23
C GLY A 381 -8.92 15.40 -4.72
N TRP A 382 -8.13 15.87 -3.77
CA TRP A 382 -8.30 17.14 -3.07
C TRP A 382 -8.34 18.37 -3.99
N TRP A 383 -7.77 18.27 -5.19
CA TRP A 383 -7.72 19.34 -6.21
C TRP A 383 -8.99 19.45 -7.04
N VAL A 384 -9.90 18.47 -6.97
CA VAL A 384 -11.15 18.48 -7.73
C VAL A 384 -12.17 19.35 -6.99
N SER A 385 -12.54 20.51 -7.60
CA SER A 385 -13.55 21.41 -7.05
C SER A 385 -14.96 20.83 -7.19
N ASP A 386 -15.95 21.50 -6.57
CA ASP A 386 -17.35 21.11 -6.68
C ASP A 386 -17.88 21.27 -8.11
N GLU A 387 -17.44 22.29 -8.81
CA GLU A 387 -17.76 22.54 -10.22
C GLU A 387 -17.11 21.47 -11.10
N GLN A 388 -15.85 21.14 -10.84
CA GLN A 388 -15.13 20.11 -11.60
C GLN A 388 -15.74 18.72 -11.40
N ARG A 389 -16.09 18.33 -10.16
CA ARG A 389 -16.73 17.01 -9.93
C ARG A 389 -18.11 16.93 -10.59
N LYS A 390 -18.88 18.02 -10.59
CA LYS A 390 -20.15 18.08 -11.32
C LYS A 390 -19.93 17.93 -12.81
N TYR A 391 -18.95 18.65 -13.35
CA TYR A 391 -18.59 18.60 -14.77
C TYR A 391 -18.16 17.18 -15.20
N ILE A 392 -17.33 16.49 -14.41
CA ILE A 392 -16.94 15.09 -14.64
C ILE A 392 -18.20 14.21 -14.77
N VAL A 393 -19.14 14.32 -13.81
CA VAL A 393 -20.39 13.56 -13.83
C VAL A 393 -21.22 13.88 -15.08
N ASP A 394 -21.35 15.17 -15.45
CA ASP A 394 -22.12 15.60 -16.60
C ASP A 394 -21.51 15.09 -17.93
N CYS A 395 -20.17 15.00 -18.01
CA CYS A 395 -19.48 14.37 -19.14
C CYS A 395 -19.77 12.87 -19.21
N ILE A 396 -19.58 12.13 -18.10
CA ILE A 396 -19.83 10.69 -18.05
C ILE A 396 -21.27 10.34 -18.45
N ARG A 397 -22.26 11.13 -18.01
CA ARG A 397 -23.67 10.92 -18.37
C ARG A 397 -23.98 11.17 -19.86
N LYS A 398 -23.17 11.95 -20.54
CA LYS A 398 -23.33 12.26 -21.96
C LYS A 398 -22.52 11.35 -22.87
N TRP A 399 -21.58 10.59 -22.32
CA TRP A 399 -20.85 9.57 -23.06
C TRP A 399 -21.84 8.48 -23.54
N LYS A 400 -21.75 8.11 -24.83
CA LYS A 400 -22.62 7.15 -25.49
C LYS A 400 -21.82 6.13 -26.30
#